data_292d4fcb8cdec942550de1870a095a2d
#
_entry.id   292d4fcb8cdec942550de1870a095a2d
#
_cell.length_a   1.000
_cell.length_b   1.000
_cell.length_c   1.000
_cell.angle_alpha   90.00
_cell.angle_beta   90.00
_cell.angle_gamma   90.00
#
_symmetry.space_group_name_H-M   'P 1'
#
loop_
_entity.id
_entity.type
_entity.pdbx_description
1 polymer ?
#
loop_
_entity_poly.entity_id
_entity_poly.type
_entity_poly.pdbx_seq_one_letter_code
_entity_poly.pdbx_strand_id
1 'polypeptide(L)'
;NFYDNAVYNKSDAFWEENRFEALNKNEAGIYKMLDTLKEVPRFKRIYSLASILGSGYIEIPKLKLDYGPIFSTFGYNDVEGQRIRAGGRTYFGPNDKWRIQGYTAYGFRDNQFKYGISGRWMVNPNNRLILSIGNRRDVEQMGVSLTTSNDVLGRSFASSALFASGVNNQLTSVNLTTLGFEIEPFKNFTFQTNFTYRTLKSASSEFSLDYYTDLTQTEIKSEVKQSEINLVAEFTPYRKTVGYGVDRLDVDFNYPRVFLSYSNGLKGVLDSDFNYQKLQFYYRQPTLIGGFGRLFTTFETGKIFGEVPLGLMGIIPGNQSWFVIENTYNLLDYYDFVADEYASLHLEHHFNGRLFSRIPYLRKLNLREIIGIKGVYGRVSEKNKMLNASGLTYIAPEDIYWEYHAGVGNIFKVLRIDFAWRGSYLEMPDARKFAVRASFGFYF
;
A
#
# COMPACT_ATOMS: atom_id res chain seq x y z
N ASN A 1 25.50 20.63 -4.33
CA ASN A 1 25.34 21.03 -5.74
C ASN A 1 23.87 20.91 -6.09
N PHE A 2 23.16 22.03 -6.05
CA PHE A 2 21.79 22.11 -6.56
C PHE A 2 21.91 22.20 -8.08
N TYR A 3 21.48 21.16 -8.79
CA TYR A 3 21.30 21.24 -10.23
C TYR A 3 20.07 22.11 -10.49
N ASP A 4 20.23 23.13 -11.34
CA ASP A 4 19.14 23.95 -11.81
C ASP A 4 18.09 23.06 -12.48
N ASN A 5 16.82 23.16 -12.08
CA ASN A 5 15.71 22.43 -12.69
C ASN A 5 15.61 22.64 -14.21
N ALA A 6 16.18 23.73 -14.73
CA ALA A 6 16.25 24.01 -16.14
C ALA A 6 17.14 23.01 -16.93
N VAL A 7 18.07 22.31 -16.28
CA VAL A 7 18.96 21.33 -16.96
C VAL A 7 18.20 20.18 -17.55
N TYR A 8 17.13 19.71 -16.88
CA TYR A 8 16.34 18.55 -17.34
C TYR A 8 15.29 18.88 -18.41
N ASN A 9 15.03 20.15 -18.66
CA ASN A 9 14.10 20.63 -19.68
C ASN A 9 14.80 21.19 -20.92
N LYS A 10 16.11 20.96 -21.07
CA LYS A 10 16.86 21.36 -22.24
C LYS A 10 16.49 20.50 -23.45
N SER A 11 16.43 21.14 -24.61
CA SER A 11 16.16 20.46 -25.90
C SER A 11 17.30 19.54 -26.30
N ASP A 12 17.02 18.58 -27.20
CA ASP A 12 18.05 17.71 -27.77
C ASP A 12 19.15 18.51 -28.47
N ALA A 13 18.78 19.63 -29.11
CA ALA A 13 19.75 20.55 -29.72
C ALA A 13 20.72 21.15 -28.69
N PHE A 14 20.22 21.50 -27.49
CA PHE A 14 21.10 21.97 -26.41
C PHE A 14 22.11 20.89 -26.01
N TRP A 15 21.66 19.63 -25.89
CA TRP A 15 22.55 18.54 -25.52
C TRP A 15 23.54 18.18 -26.61
N GLU A 16 23.17 18.32 -27.88
CA GLU A 16 24.10 18.16 -29.02
C GLU A 16 25.22 19.21 -29.00
N GLU A 17 24.89 20.45 -28.67
CA GLU A 17 25.83 21.57 -28.68
C GLU A 17 26.73 21.56 -27.42
N ASN A 18 26.24 21.04 -26.26
CA ASN A 18 26.94 21.07 -24.99
C ASN A 18 27.53 19.71 -24.54
N ARG A 19 27.62 18.74 -25.43
CA ARG A 19 28.31 17.47 -25.14
C ARG A 19 29.81 17.65 -25.08
N PHE A 20 30.45 17.05 -24.09
CA PHE A 20 31.91 17.06 -23.97
C PHE A 20 32.61 16.27 -25.09
N GLU A 21 31.95 15.23 -25.62
CA GLU A 21 32.40 14.41 -26.74
C GLU A 21 31.26 14.20 -27.74
N ALA A 22 31.57 14.27 -29.02
CA ALA A 22 30.59 13.95 -30.07
C ALA A 22 30.22 12.45 -30.01
N LEU A 23 28.94 12.16 -30.26
CA LEU A 23 28.48 10.77 -30.31
C LEU A 23 29.29 9.99 -31.36
N ASN A 24 29.78 8.83 -31.01
CA ASN A 24 30.34 7.92 -32.00
C ASN A 24 29.23 7.32 -32.87
N LYS A 25 29.59 6.71 -34.04
CA LYS A 25 28.61 6.13 -34.95
C LYS A 25 27.66 5.11 -34.34
N ASN A 26 28.13 4.34 -33.34
CA ASN A 26 27.33 3.32 -32.69
C ASN A 26 26.31 3.97 -31.72
N GLU A 27 26.73 4.98 -30.99
CA GLU A 27 25.85 5.74 -30.08
C GLU A 27 24.77 6.53 -30.86
N ALA A 28 25.16 7.22 -31.91
CA ALA A 28 24.20 7.89 -32.80
C ALA A 28 23.24 6.88 -33.46
N GLY A 29 23.74 5.69 -33.79
CA GLY A 29 22.92 4.59 -34.31
C GLY A 29 21.90 4.08 -33.30
N ILE A 30 22.26 4.02 -32.00
CA ILE A 30 21.32 3.63 -30.92
C ILE A 30 20.20 4.65 -30.76
N TYR A 31 20.50 5.95 -30.75
CA TYR A 31 19.47 7.00 -30.66
C TYR A 31 18.52 6.94 -31.85
N LYS A 32 19.06 6.86 -33.07
CA LYS A 32 18.25 6.74 -34.30
C LYS A 32 17.40 5.46 -34.31
N MET A 33 17.94 4.35 -33.81
CA MET A 33 17.19 3.08 -33.66
C MET A 33 16.05 3.24 -32.68
N LEU A 34 16.28 3.87 -31.52
CA LEU A 34 15.26 4.11 -30.51
C LEU A 34 14.13 4.98 -31.03
N ASP A 35 14.45 6.04 -31.76
CA ASP A 35 13.45 6.93 -32.38
C ASP A 35 12.66 6.20 -33.46
N THR A 36 13.32 5.41 -34.30
CA THR A 36 12.65 4.57 -35.30
C THR A 36 11.75 3.53 -34.64
N LEU A 37 12.20 2.88 -33.55
CA LEU A 37 11.39 1.92 -32.79
C LEU A 37 10.13 2.56 -32.21
N LYS A 38 10.24 3.80 -31.69
CA LYS A 38 9.08 4.56 -31.20
C LYS A 38 8.03 4.84 -32.27
N GLU A 39 8.39 4.82 -33.54
CA GLU A 39 7.46 5.02 -34.67
C GLU A 39 6.78 3.72 -35.13
N VAL A 40 7.37 2.55 -34.86
CA VAL A 40 6.82 1.26 -35.28
C VAL A 40 5.50 0.94 -34.53
N PRO A 41 4.36 0.74 -35.24
CA PRO A 41 3.05 0.56 -34.61
C PRO A 41 2.98 -0.65 -33.65
N ARG A 42 3.69 -1.74 -33.99
CA ARG A 42 3.77 -2.93 -33.14
C ARG A 42 4.52 -2.64 -31.83
N PHE A 43 5.62 -1.90 -31.93
CA PHE A 43 6.39 -1.50 -30.75
C PHE A 43 5.59 -0.56 -29.87
N LYS A 44 4.90 0.45 -30.43
CA LYS A 44 3.99 1.34 -29.69
C LYS A 44 2.93 0.55 -28.91
N ARG A 45 2.31 -0.46 -29.51
CA ARG A 45 1.31 -1.29 -28.84
C ARG A 45 1.91 -2.09 -27.68
N ILE A 46 3.05 -2.75 -27.91
CA ILE A 46 3.73 -3.53 -26.87
C ILE A 46 4.20 -2.62 -25.74
N TYR A 47 4.80 -1.49 -26.06
CA TYR A 47 5.24 -0.50 -25.09
C TYR A 47 4.06 0.06 -24.28
N SER A 48 2.96 0.42 -24.94
CA SER A 48 1.74 0.89 -24.27
C SER A 48 1.15 -0.18 -23.33
N LEU A 49 1.07 -1.43 -23.77
CA LEU A 49 0.62 -2.52 -22.92
C LEU A 49 1.55 -2.75 -21.73
N ALA A 50 2.85 -2.74 -21.93
CA ALA A 50 3.84 -2.87 -20.86
C ALA A 50 3.78 -1.69 -19.88
N SER A 51 3.60 -0.46 -20.37
CA SER A 51 3.40 0.74 -19.56
C SER A 51 2.12 0.62 -18.72
N ILE A 52 1.01 0.20 -19.32
CA ILE A 52 -0.26 0.00 -18.62
C ILE A 52 -0.13 -1.09 -17.53
N LEU A 53 0.53 -2.21 -17.85
CA LEU A 53 0.75 -3.29 -16.90
C LEU A 53 1.69 -2.87 -15.74
N GLY A 54 2.68 -2.04 -16.05
CA GLY A 54 3.65 -1.55 -15.06
C GLY A 54 3.12 -0.39 -14.19
N SER A 55 2.45 0.59 -14.81
CA SER A 55 1.94 1.77 -14.11
C SER A 55 0.52 1.58 -13.56
N GLY A 56 -0.27 0.72 -14.18
CA GLY A 56 -1.70 0.57 -13.91
C GLY A 56 -2.56 1.69 -14.54
N TYR A 57 -1.97 2.60 -15.33
CA TYR A 57 -2.67 3.75 -15.90
C TYR A 57 -2.63 3.78 -17.42
N ILE A 58 -3.69 4.31 -18.00
CA ILE A 58 -3.77 4.64 -19.44
C ILE A 58 -3.52 6.15 -19.56
N GLU A 59 -2.43 6.50 -20.18
CA GLU A 59 -2.07 7.90 -20.44
C GLU A 59 -2.96 8.48 -21.54
N ILE A 60 -3.51 9.67 -21.30
CA ILE A 60 -4.30 10.45 -22.26
C ILE A 60 -3.56 11.80 -22.47
N PRO A 61 -2.51 11.83 -23.31
CA PRO A 61 -1.61 12.99 -23.41
C PRO A 61 -2.32 14.29 -23.82
N LYS A 62 -3.35 14.20 -24.66
CA LYS A 62 -4.13 15.37 -25.10
C LYS A 62 -4.82 16.11 -23.94
N LEU A 63 -5.25 15.37 -22.93
CA LEU A 63 -5.94 15.90 -21.74
C LEU A 63 -4.99 16.08 -20.55
N LYS A 64 -3.75 15.62 -20.67
CA LYS A 64 -2.77 15.55 -19.57
C LYS A 64 -3.34 14.83 -18.36
N LEU A 65 -4.01 13.72 -18.62
CA LEU A 65 -4.67 12.86 -17.65
C LEU A 65 -4.20 11.42 -17.80
N ASP A 66 -4.04 10.74 -16.68
CA ASP A 66 -3.90 9.29 -16.59
C ASP A 66 -5.21 8.70 -16.09
N TYR A 67 -5.86 7.87 -16.89
CA TYR A 67 -7.03 7.11 -16.46
C TYR A 67 -6.59 5.84 -15.72
N GLY A 68 -7.14 5.59 -14.53
CA GLY A 68 -6.82 4.39 -13.76
C GLY A 68 -6.92 4.57 -12.23
N PRO A 69 -6.34 3.67 -11.45
CA PRO A 69 -5.70 2.41 -11.87
C PRO A 69 -6.69 1.44 -12.53
N ILE A 70 -6.32 0.89 -13.69
CA ILE A 70 -7.25 0.05 -14.49
C ILE A 70 -7.62 -1.26 -13.79
N PHE A 71 -6.71 -1.81 -12.98
CA PHE A 71 -6.95 -3.05 -12.21
C PHE A 71 -8.01 -2.88 -11.12
N SER A 72 -8.39 -1.63 -10.78
CA SER A 72 -9.46 -1.33 -9.84
C SER A 72 -10.78 -0.91 -10.53
N THR A 73 -10.82 -0.93 -11.86
CA THR A 73 -12.03 -0.59 -12.63
C THR A 73 -13.18 -1.55 -12.32
N PHE A 74 -12.86 -2.83 -12.20
CA PHE A 74 -13.82 -3.86 -11.82
C PHE A 74 -13.38 -4.46 -10.49
N GLY A 75 -14.34 -4.71 -9.62
CA GLY A 75 -14.12 -5.33 -8.34
C GLY A 75 -15.34 -6.11 -7.89
N TYR A 76 -15.13 -6.96 -6.88
CA TYR A 76 -16.19 -7.73 -6.25
C TYR A 76 -15.90 -7.84 -4.75
N ASN A 77 -16.94 -7.68 -3.94
CA ASN A 77 -16.99 -8.11 -2.54
C ASN A 77 -18.45 -8.40 -2.15
N ASP A 78 -18.64 -9.06 -1.00
CA ASP A 78 -19.97 -9.50 -0.60
C ASP A 78 -20.89 -8.36 -0.15
N VAL A 79 -20.37 -7.19 0.13
CA VAL A 79 -21.15 -5.99 0.49
C VAL A 79 -21.65 -5.28 -0.76
N GLU A 80 -20.76 -4.93 -1.68
CA GLU A 80 -21.07 -4.13 -2.87
C GLU A 80 -21.58 -4.98 -4.03
N GLY A 81 -21.33 -6.30 -3.99
CA GLY A 81 -21.48 -7.18 -5.15
C GLY A 81 -20.46 -6.82 -6.23
N GLN A 82 -20.88 -6.77 -7.46
CA GLN A 82 -20.08 -6.20 -8.54
C GLN A 82 -19.88 -4.70 -8.28
N ARG A 83 -18.67 -4.23 -8.53
CA ARG A 83 -18.28 -2.82 -8.40
C ARG A 83 -17.63 -2.35 -9.68
N ILE A 84 -18.09 -1.21 -10.18
CA ILE A 84 -17.44 -0.51 -11.29
C ILE A 84 -16.86 0.79 -10.76
N ARG A 85 -15.60 1.10 -11.13
CA ARG A 85 -14.89 2.30 -10.74
C ARG A 85 -14.34 3.00 -11.98
N ALA A 86 -14.53 4.32 -12.04
CA ALA A 86 -13.84 5.20 -12.98
C ALA A 86 -13.02 6.22 -12.20
N GLY A 87 -11.77 6.42 -12.56
CA GLY A 87 -10.90 7.37 -11.88
C GLY A 87 -9.68 7.74 -12.71
N GLY A 88 -8.92 8.69 -12.21
CA GLY A 88 -7.72 9.17 -12.87
C GLY A 88 -7.00 10.22 -12.06
N ARG A 89 -5.90 10.69 -12.63
CA ARG A 89 -5.08 11.74 -12.05
C ARG A 89 -4.57 12.67 -13.14
N THR A 90 -4.30 13.91 -12.78
CA THR A 90 -3.56 14.81 -13.65
C THR A 90 -2.12 14.35 -13.74
N TYR A 91 -1.55 14.38 -14.95
CA TYR A 91 -0.15 14.05 -15.15
C TYR A 91 0.43 14.89 -16.30
N PHE A 92 1.30 15.83 -15.94
CA PHE A 92 1.98 16.72 -16.90
C PHE A 92 3.42 16.30 -17.12
N GLY A 93 4.00 15.55 -16.17
CA GLY A 93 5.36 15.06 -16.21
C GLY A 93 5.91 14.66 -14.83
N PRO A 94 7.14 14.14 -14.76
CA PRO A 94 7.77 13.72 -13.51
C PRO A 94 8.15 14.89 -12.59
N ASN A 95 8.02 16.13 -13.04
CA ASN A 95 8.38 17.35 -12.32
C ASN A 95 7.16 18.21 -11.96
N ASP A 96 5.96 17.64 -12.00
CA ASP A 96 4.74 18.36 -11.67
C ASP A 96 4.76 18.88 -10.24
N LYS A 97 4.45 20.17 -10.06
CA LYS A 97 4.36 20.79 -8.75
C LYS A 97 3.03 20.56 -8.06
N TRP A 98 2.03 20.07 -8.77
CA TRP A 98 0.72 19.79 -8.22
C TRP A 98 0.11 18.57 -8.89
N ARG A 99 -0.79 17.92 -8.18
CA ARG A 99 -1.54 16.77 -8.67
C ARG A 99 -2.93 16.75 -8.08
N ILE A 100 -3.91 16.53 -8.93
CA ILE A 100 -5.28 16.22 -8.52
C ILE A 100 -5.55 14.79 -8.97
N GLN A 101 -6.09 13.98 -8.10
CA GLN A 101 -6.54 12.63 -8.41
C GLN A 101 -7.91 12.38 -7.82
N GLY A 102 -8.69 11.52 -8.49
CA GLY A 102 -10.02 11.22 -8.00
C GLY A 102 -10.62 10.01 -8.69
N TYR A 103 -11.70 9.52 -8.09
CA TYR A 103 -12.49 8.44 -8.65
C TYR A 103 -13.93 8.53 -8.19
N THR A 104 -14.80 7.88 -8.94
CA THR A 104 -16.14 7.49 -8.53
C THR A 104 -16.32 5.99 -8.74
N ALA A 105 -17.13 5.36 -7.90
CA ALA A 105 -17.43 3.96 -8.00
C ALA A 105 -18.91 3.69 -7.62
N TYR A 106 -19.47 2.62 -8.17
CA TYR A 106 -20.82 2.18 -7.87
C TYR A 106 -20.83 0.69 -7.55
N GLY A 107 -21.43 0.32 -6.42
CA GLY A 107 -21.71 -1.06 -6.02
C GLY A 107 -23.13 -1.45 -6.40
N PHE A 108 -23.29 -2.59 -7.06
CA PHE A 108 -24.58 -3.01 -7.58
C PHE A 108 -25.47 -3.70 -6.55
N ARG A 109 -24.89 -4.21 -5.46
CA ARG A 109 -25.68 -4.86 -4.38
C ARG A 109 -26.13 -3.85 -3.34
N ASP A 110 -25.25 -2.95 -2.92
CA ASP A 110 -25.56 -1.92 -1.92
C ASP A 110 -26.20 -0.65 -2.53
N ASN A 111 -26.25 -0.56 -3.88
CA ASN A 111 -26.82 0.56 -4.64
C ASN A 111 -26.28 1.93 -4.21
N GLN A 112 -24.99 2.01 -3.86
CA GLN A 112 -24.38 3.25 -3.38
C GLN A 112 -23.26 3.73 -4.29
N PHE A 113 -23.20 5.06 -4.46
CA PHE A 113 -22.05 5.73 -5.02
C PHE A 113 -20.98 5.96 -3.96
N LYS A 114 -19.73 5.70 -4.34
CA LYS A 114 -18.53 5.99 -3.58
C LYS A 114 -17.66 6.93 -4.40
N TYR A 115 -16.82 7.68 -3.73
CA TYR A 115 -15.90 8.59 -4.39
C TYR A 115 -14.66 8.83 -3.55
N GLY A 116 -13.63 9.34 -4.21
CA GLY A 116 -12.47 9.91 -3.56
C GLY A 116 -11.90 11.01 -4.43
N ILE A 117 -11.46 12.09 -3.81
CA ILE A 117 -10.76 13.19 -4.44
C ILE A 117 -9.63 13.66 -3.55
N SER A 118 -8.46 13.90 -4.11
CA SER A 118 -7.36 14.54 -3.39
C SER A 118 -6.55 15.45 -4.30
N GLY A 119 -5.95 16.48 -3.67
CA GLY A 119 -5.04 17.41 -4.28
C GLY A 119 -3.74 17.47 -3.49
N ARG A 120 -2.61 17.55 -4.19
CA ARG A 120 -1.28 17.77 -3.62
C ARG A 120 -0.62 18.93 -4.34
N TRP A 121 0.02 19.81 -3.60
CA TRP A 121 0.71 20.96 -4.14
C TRP A 121 2.05 21.18 -3.45
N MET A 122 3.12 21.18 -4.24
CA MET A 122 4.47 21.52 -3.78
C MET A 122 4.66 23.03 -3.77
N VAL A 123 4.59 23.60 -2.58
CA VAL A 123 4.74 25.04 -2.34
C VAL A 123 6.21 25.47 -2.46
N ASN A 124 7.12 24.66 -1.89
CA ASN A 124 8.55 24.93 -1.92
C ASN A 124 9.33 23.68 -2.38
N PRO A 125 9.97 23.74 -3.57
CA PRO A 125 10.77 22.62 -4.08
C PRO A 125 12.07 22.36 -3.29
N ASN A 126 12.65 23.36 -2.63
CA ASN A 126 13.96 23.21 -1.99
C ASN A 126 13.96 22.21 -0.84
N ASN A 127 12.93 22.26 -0.02
CA ASN A 127 12.72 21.36 1.11
C ASN A 127 11.49 20.45 0.90
N ARG A 128 10.96 20.41 -0.34
CA ARG A 128 9.78 19.64 -0.73
C ARG A 128 8.57 19.87 0.19
N LEU A 129 8.30 21.14 0.50
CA LEU A 129 7.10 21.48 1.24
C LEU A 129 5.88 21.19 0.37
N ILE A 130 5.11 20.17 0.73
CA ILE A 130 3.90 19.74 0.03
C ILE A 130 2.70 19.87 0.95
N LEU A 131 1.68 20.53 0.47
CA LEU A 131 0.36 20.56 1.09
C LEU A 131 -0.54 19.57 0.39
N SER A 132 -1.37 18.89 1.15
CA SER A 132 -2.35 17.93 0.63
C SER A 132 -3.70 18.10 1.29
N ILE A 133 -4.74 17.88 0.50
CA ILE A 133 -6.13 17.83 0.97
C ILE A 133 -6.84 16.71 0.26
N GLY A 134 -7.75 16.03 0.94
CA GLY A 134 -8.56 15.01 0.29
C GLY A 134 -9.75 14.62 1.12
N ASN A 135 -10.72 14.05 0.41
CA ASN A 135 -11.87 13.40 1.01
C ASN A 135 -12.23 12.16 0.21
N ARG A 136 -12.63 11.10 0.92
CA ARG A 136 -13.21 9.91 0.29
C ARG A 136 -14.34 9.35 1.13
N ARG A 137 -15.31 8.78 0.42
CA ARG A 137 -16.36 7.94 0.99
C ARG A 137 -16.34 6.60 0.26
N ASP A 138 -15.99 5.55 0.97
CA ASP A 138 -15.83 4.22 0.35
C ASP A 138 -16.10 3.10 1.36
N VAL A 139 -16.13 1.88 0.86
CA VAL A 139 -16.21 0.64 1.64
C VAL A 139 -14.84 -0.04 1.57
N GLU A 140 -14.25 -0.36 2.71
CA GLU A 140 -12.90 -0.91 2.76
C GLU A 140 -12.67 -1.88 3.91
N GLN A 141 -11.66 -2.70 3.76
CA GLN A 141 -11.09 -3.48 4.85
C GLN A 141 -10.29 -2.55 5.76
N MET A 142 -10.53 -2.65 7.06
CA MET A 142 -9.68 -2.02 8.08
C MET A 142 -8.41 -2.85 8.30
N GLY A 143 -7.41 -2.28 8.94
CA GLY A 143 -6.16 -2.98 9.25
C GLY A 143 -5.09 -2.87 8.18
N VAL A 144 -4.87 -1.65 7.73
CA VAL A 144 -3.79 -1.31 6.79
C VAL A 144 -2.53 -1.00 7.58
N SER A 145 -1.37 -1.52 7.15
CA SER A 145 -0.07 -1.20 7.78
C SER A 145 0.30 0.27 7.57
N LEU A 146 1.25 0.77 8.38
CA LEU A 146 1.76 2.16 8.28
C LEU A 146 2.22 2.54 6.86
N THR A 147 2.75 1.60 6.10
CA THR A 147 3.29 1.85 4.76
C THR A 147 2.23 2.10 3.70
N THR A 148 0.98 1.74 3.97
CA THR A 148 -0.14 1.87 3.02
C THR A 148 -1.14 2.95 3.42
N SER A 149 -1.03 3.51 4.63
CA SER A 149 -2.03 4.43 5.20
C SER A 149 -1.91 5.89 4.79
N ASN A 150 -0.82 6.29 4.14
CA ASN A 150 -0.52 7.71 3.88
C ASN A 150 -1.18 8.29 2.63
N ASP A 151 -1.85 7.50 1.83
CA ASP A 151 -2.61 8.00 0.68
C ASP A 151 -4.09 8.11 1.03
N VAL A 152 -4.64 9.32 0.97
CA VAL A 152 -6.08 9.59 1.20
C VAL A 152 -6.96 8.74 0.29
N LEU A 153 -6.50 8.47 -0.93
CA LEU A 153 -7.18 7.61 -1.88
C LEU A 153 -6.71 6.15 -1.83
N GLY A 154 -5.75 5.85 -0.95
CA GLY A 154 -5.16 4.53 -0.76
C GLY A 154 -6.11 3.53 -0.12
N ARG A 155 -7.21 3.24 -0.78
CA ARG A 155 -8.07 2.12 -0.43
C ARG A 155 -7.31 0.81 -0.60
N SER A 156 -7.39 -0.08 0.37
CA SER A 156 -6.82 -1.41 0.23
C SER A 156 -7.35 -2.10 -1.03
N PHE A 157 -6.44 -2.54 -1.90
CA PHE A 157 -6.80 -3.31 -3.10
C PHE A 157 -7.57 -4.59 -2.74
N ALA A 158 -7.25 -5.19 -1.59
CA ALA A 158 -7.90 -6.40 -1.09
C ALA A 158 -9.40 -6.21 -0.82
N SER A 159 -9.86 -4.98 -0.55
CA SER A 159 -11.26 -4.70 -0.21
C SER A 159 -12.24 -4.96 -1.35
N SER A 160 -11.79 -5.05 -2.58
CA SER A 160 -12.64 -5.37 -3.74
C SER A 160 -11.83 -6.00 -4.88
N ALA A 161 -10.98 -6.96 -4.52
CA ALA A 161 -10.25 -7.73 -5.52
C ALA A 161 -11.23 -8.52 -6.38
N LEU A 162 -11.06 -8.45 -7.70
CA LEU A 162 -11.87 -9.22 -8.66
C LEU A 162 -11.80 -10.72 -8.37
N PHE A 163 -10.69 -11.15 -7.80
CA PHE A 163 -10.41 -12.54 -7.40
C PHE A 163 -10.29 -12.64 -5.88
N ALA A 164 -11.39 -12.35 -5.17
CA ALA A 164 -11.47 -12.58 -3.73
C ALA A 164 -11.42 -14.08 -3.41
N SER A 165 -10.85 -14.43 -2.26
CA SER A 165 -10.76 -15.79 -1.72
C SER A 165 -11.49 -15.82 -0.38
N GLY A 166 -12.59 -16.55 -0.30
CA GLY A 166 -13.41 -16.64 0.92
C GLY A 166 -14.49 -15.56 1.00
N VAL A 167 -15.19 -15.52 2.13
CA VAL A 167 -16.25 -14.56 2.43
C VAL A 167 -15.63 -13.18 2.70
N ASN A 168 -16.14 -12.15 2.05
CA ASN A 168 -15.62 -10.79 2.11
C ASN A 168 -16.73 -9.78 2.48
N ASN A 169 -17.45 -10.05 3.58
CA ASN A 169 -18.56 -9.25 4.08
C ASN A 169 -18.20 -8.35 5.27
N GLN A 170 -17.04 -8.58 5.91
CA GLN A 170 -16.56 -7.82 7.06
C GLN A 170 -15.87 -6.52 6.62
N LEU A 171 -16.59 -5.65 5.96
CA LEU A 171 -16.09 -4.39 5.45
C LEU A 171 -16.69 -3.20 6.21
N THR A 172 -15.91 -2.12 6.25
CA THR A 172 -16.26 -0.87 6.95
C THR A 172 -16.56 0.23 5.94
N SER A 173 -17.67 0.91 6.13
CA SER A 173 -17.96 2.16 5.42
C SER A 173 -17.16 3.27 6.08
N VAL A 174 -16.32 3.93 5.29
CA VAL A 174 -15.39 4.97 5.74
C VAL A 174 -15.71 6.26 5.01
N ASN A 175 -15.89 7.35 5.76
CA ASN A 175 -15.81 8.70 5.22
C ASN A 175 -14.59 9.37 5.89
N LEU A 176 -13.60 9.74 5.08
CA LEU A 176 -12.31 10.25 5.55
C LEU A 176 -12.00 11.58 4.89
N THR A 177 -11.77 12.61 5.69
CA THR A 177 -11.21 13.90 5.27
C THR A 177 -9.79 14.01 5.83
N THR A 178 -8.84 14.42 5.00
CA THR A 178 -7.43 14.59 5.41
C THR A 178 -6.90 15.94 4.94
N LEU A 179 -6.19 16.63 5.83
CA LEU A 179 -5.34 17.78 5.54
C LEU A 179 -3.91 17.38 5.90
N GLY A 180 -3.00 17.51 4.96
CA GLY A 180 -1.62 17.05 5.14
C GLY A 180 -0.60 18.13 4.83
N PHE A 181 0.50 18.07 5.58
CA PHE A 181 1.71 18.86 5.42
C PHE A 181 2.88 17.89 5.38
N GLU A 182 3.72 17.99 4.37
CA GLU A 182 4.91 17.15 4.19
C GLU A 182 6.11 18.05 3.92
N ILE A 183 7.25 17.73 4.53
CA ILE A 183 8.52 18.43 4.32
C ILE A 183 9.68 17.43 4.31
N GLU A 184 10.68 17.65 3.46
CA GLU A 184 11.94 16.92 3.42
C GLU A 184 13.09 17.86 3.83
N PRO A 185 13.39 18.02 5.16
CA PRO A 185 14.40 18.94 5.66
C PRO A 185 15.80 18.62 5.16
N PHE A 186 16.09 17.33 4.98
CA PHE A 186 17.30 16.82 4.36
C PHE A 186 17.00 15.56 3.55
N LYS A 187 17.86 15.24 2.61
CA LYS A 187 17.64 14.17 1.63
C LYS A 187 17.25 12.85 2.29
N ASN A 188 16.16 12.27 1.79
CA ASN A 188 15.63 10.98 2.22
C ASN A 188 15.10 10.93 3.67
N PHE A 189 14.89 12.08 4.30
CA PHE A 189 14.16 12.20 5.55
C PHE A 189 12.92 13.08 5.34
N THR A 190 11.75 12.48 5.49
CA THR A 190 10.46 13.16 5.31
C THR A 190 9.74 13.23 6.65
N PHE A 191 9.25 14.41 6.97
CA PHE A 191 8.35 14.64 8.10
C PHE A 191 6.97 15.02 7.58
N GLN A 192 5.94 14.35 8.08
CA GLN A 192 4.55 14.61 7.70
C GLN A 192 3.71 14.88 8.93
N THR A 193 2.78 15.80 8.79
CA THR A 193 1.71 16.06 9.75
C THR A 193 0.39 15.98 9.02
N ASN A 194 -0.51 15.13 9.50
CA ASN A 194 -1.84 15.00 8.92
C ASN A 194 -2.88 15.25 10.00
N PHE A 195 -3.86 16.08 9.71
CA PHE A 195 -5.11 16.14 10.43
C PHE A 195 -6.13 15.31 9.66
N THR A 196 -6.76 14.36 10.33
CA THR A 196 -7.79 13.51 9.74
C THR A 196 -9.07 13.60 10.54
N TYR A 197 -10.19 13.62 9.83
CA TYR A 197 -11.51 13.39 10.40
C TYR A 197 -12.15 12.21 9.68
N ARG A 198 -12.59 11.22 10.42
CA ARG A 198 -13.19 10.02 9.85
C ARG A 198 -14.47 9.62 10.58
N THR A 199 -15.39 9.06 9.80
CA THR A 199 -16.52 8.31 10.34
C THR A 199 -16.43 6.88 9.87
N LEU A 200 -16.62 5.93 10.80
CA LEU A 200 -16.51 4.50 10.58
C LEU A 200 -17.79 3.83 11.02
N LYS A 201 -18.38 3.01 10.17
CA LYS A 201 -19.52 2.16 10.51
C LYS A 201 -19.46 0.86 9.73
N SER A 202 -20.16 -0.17 10.18
CA SER A 202 -20.30 -1.37 9.37
C SER A 202 -20.87 -1.05 7.99
N ALA A 203 -20.34 -1.73 6.97
CA ALA A 203 -20.87 -1.67 5.62
C ALA A 203 -21.85 -2.82 5.31
N SER A 204 -21.98 -3.80 6.21
CA SER A 204 -22.82 -4.98 6.05
C SER A 204 -23.77 -5.14 7.23
N SER A 205 -24.96 -5.70 7.00
CA SER A 205 -25.88 -6.10 8.08
C SER A 205 -25.42 -7.35 8.83
N GLU A 206 -24.51 -8.12 8.26
CA GLU A 206 -23.96 -9.35 8.84
C GLU A 206 -22.73 -9.11 9.73
N PHE A 207 -22.25 -7.87 9.75
CA PHE A 207 -21.07 -7.45 10.47
C PHE A 207 -21.38 -6.16 11.23
N SER A 208 -21.17 -6.10 12.53
CA SER A 208 -21.37 -4.91 13.35
C SER A 208 -20.04 -4.36 13.87
N LEU A 209 -19.94 -3.05 13.99
CA LEU A 209 -18.89 -2.33 14.70
C LEU A 209 -19.45 -1.58 15.91
N ASP A 210 -20.62 -1.99 16.43
CA ASP A 210 -21.26 -1.38 17.57
C ASP A 210 -20.36 -1.39 18.80
N TYR A 211 -20.39 -0.30 19.55
CA TYR A 211 -19.56 -0.11 20.71
C TYR A 211 -20.27 0.62 21.83
N TYR A 212 -19.84 0.39 23.05
CA TYR A 212 -20.24 1.18 24.20
C TYR A 212 -19.47 2.49 24.25
N THR A 213 -20.16 3.60 24.56
CA THR A 213 -19.53 4.94 24.59
C THR A 213 -18.53 5.09 25.73
N ASP A 214 -18.68 4.25 26.76
CA ASP A 214 -17.80 4.19 27.93
C ASP A 214 -17.83 2.82 28.60
N LEU A 215 -16.97 2.63 29.60
CA LEU A 215 -16.87 1.38 30.36
C LEU A 215 -18.09 1.08 31.26
N THR A 216 -19.03 2.01 31.43
CA THR A 216 -20.27 1.74 32.15
C THR A 216 -21.28 0.99 31.32
N GLN A 217 -21.04 0.87 30.01
CA GLN A 217 -21.84 0.09 29.05
C GLN A 217 -23.32 0.51 29.00
N THR A 218 -23.60 1.79 29.18
CA THR A 218 -24.97 2.32 29.24
C THR A 218 -25.53 2.70 27.88
N GLU A 219 -24.68 3.15 26.96
CA GLU A 219 -25.09 3.63 25.65
C GLU A 219 -24.30 2.93 24.54
N ILE A 220 -25.00 2.47 23.49
CA ILE A 220 -24.41 1.83 22.32
C ILE A 220 -24.49 2.80 21.14
N LYS A 221 -23.36 2.91 20.40
CA LYS A 221 -23.28 3.58 19.10
C LYS A 221 -22.83 2.63 18.02
N SER A 222 -23.28 2.86 16.79
CA SER A 222 -22.92 2.07 15.60
C SER A 222 -22.00 2.82 14.61
N GLU A 223 -21.72 4.09 14.88
CA GLU A 223 -20.83 4.93 14.08
C GLU A 223 -19.79 5.61 14.95
N VAL A 224 -18.49 5.34 14.66
CA VAL A 224 -17.37 6.05 15.29
C VAL A 224 -17.07 7.31 14.54
N LYS A 225 -17.03 8.45 15.21
CA LYS A 225 -16.53 9.73 14.69
C LYS A 225 -15.20 10.04 15.36
N GLN A 226 -14.16 10.33 14.58
CA GLN A 226 -12.84 10.53 15.14
C GLN A 226 -12.00 11.55 14.38
N SER A 227 -11.59 12.60 15.10
CA SER A 227 -10.52 13.52 14.69
C SER A 227 -9.19 13.05 15.23
N GLU A 228 -8.15 13.08 14.40
CA GLU A 228 -6.81 12.62 14.77
C GLU A 228 -5.76 13.53 14.16
N ILE A 229 -4.73 13.86 14.93
CA ILE A 229 -3.48 14.43 14.43
C ILE A 229 -2.46 13.30 14.36
N ASN A 230 -1.89 13.09 13.19
CA ASN A 230 -0.86 12.08 12.95
C ASN A 230 0.45 12.76 12.54
N LEU A 231 1.52 12.42 13.23
CA LEU A 231 2.90 12.86 12.94
C LEU A 231 3.68 11.65 12.47
N VAL A 232 4.32 11.75 11.31
CA VAL A 232 5.12 10.67 10.73
C VAL A 232 6.52 11.19 10.41
N ALA A 233 7.53 10.50 10.89
CA ALA A 233 8.91 10.66 10.46
C ALA A 233 9.31 9.42 9.62
N GLU A 234 9.69 9.65 8.37
CA GLU A 234 10.17 8.62 7.46
C GLU A 234 11.63 8.86 7.10
N PHE A 235 12.47 7.84 7.27
CA PHE A 235 13.87 7.87 6.85
C PHE A 235 14.15 6.71 5.88
N THR A 236 14.62 7.06 4.67
CA THR A 236 14.88 6.11 3.58
C THR A 236 16.30 6.28 3.07
N PRO A 237 17.32 5.88 3.88
CA PRO A 237 18.72 6.03 3.48
C PRO A 237 19.00 5.28 2.17
N TYR A 238 19.88 5.86 1.34
CA TYR A 238 20.25 5.34 0.01
C TYR A 238 19.13 5.30 -1.05
N ARG A 239 17.93 5.75 -0.75
CA ARG A 239 16.84 5.88 -1.73
C ARG A 239 17.27 6.75 -2.89
N LYS A 240 17.03 6.25 -4.11
CA LYS A 240 17.29 6.96 -5.36
C LYS A 240 15.96 7.16 -6.07
N THR A 241 15.69 8.40 -6.46
CA THR A 241 14.44 8.78 -7.12
C THR A 241 14.69 9.53 -8.41
N VAL A 242 13.76 9.41 -9.35
CA VAL A 242 13.70 10.21 -10.58
C VAL A 242 12.52 11.17 -10.48
N GLY A 243 12.74 12.39 -10.95
CA GLY A 243 11.75 13.48 -10.91
C GLY A 243 11.90 14.37 -9.68
N TYR A 244 11.38 15.58 -9.82
CA TYR A 244 11.38 16.64 -8.80
C TYR A 244 9.97 17.11 -8.43
N GLY A 245 8.97 16.47 -9.01
CA GLY A 245 7.56 16.78 -8.79
C GLY A 245 7.03 16.33 -7.44
N VAL A 246 5.73 16.52 -7.23
CA VAL A 246 5.02 16.07 -6.02
C VAL A 246 5.18 14.56 -5.81
N ASP A 247 5.23 13.79 -6.91
CA ASP A 247 5.53 12.35 -6.89
C ASP A 247 6.89 12.10 -7.56
N ARG A 248 7.72 11.37 -6.86
CA ARG A 248 8.99 10.87 -7.36
C ARG A 248 8.89 9.39 -7.64
N LEU A 249 9.52 8.93 -8.69
CA LEU A 249 9.61 7.51 -9.01
C LEU A 249 10.86 6.91 -8.37
N ASP A 250 10.70 5.82 -7.64
CA ASP A 250 11.83 5.08 -7.11
C ASP A 250 12.57 4.33 -8.23
N VAL A 251 13.90 4.42 -8.22
CA VAL A 251 14.75 3.69 -9.18
C VAL A 251 14.77 2.20 -8.87
N ASP A 252 14.78 1.88 -7.57
CA ASP A 252 14.68 0.53 -7.04
C ASP A 252 14.08 0.58 -5.64
N PHE A 253 13.75 -0.58 -5.07
CA PHE A 253 13.22 -0.73 -3.72
C PHE A 253 14.21 -1.39 -2.76
N ASN A 254 15.50 -1.38 -3.10
CA ASN A 254 16.57 -2.04 -2.35
C ASN A 254 17.24 -1.11 -1.32
N TYR A 255 16.46 -0.31 -0.63
CA TYR A 255 16.93 0.60 0.41
C TYR A 255 16.18 0.35 1.73
N PRO A 256 16.82 0.67 2.87
CA PRO A 256 16.16 0.61 4.17
C PRO A 256 15.02 1.64 4.26
N ARG A 257 13.96 1.29 4.98
CA ARG A 257 12.86 2.20 5.30
C ARG A 257 12.58 2.15 6.79
N VAL A 258 12.56 3.30 7.42
CA VAL A 258 12.24 3.46 8.83
C VAL A 258 11.11 4.45 8.95
N PHE A 259 10.04 4.07 9.64
CA PHE A 259 8.91 4.95 9.97
C PHE A 259 8.69 4.98 11.46
N LEU A 260 8.47 6.16 11.98
CA LEU A 260 7.92 6.38 13.30
C LEU A 260 6.66 7.23 13.14
N SER A 261 5.54 6.74 13.64
CA SER A 261 4.26 7.42 13.59
C SER A 261 3.71 7.59 14.99
N TYR A 262 3.27 8.80 15.30
CA TYR A 262 2.54 9.14 16.50
C TYR A 262 1.20 9.76 16.11
N SER A 263 0.11 9.19 16.60
CA SER A 263 -1.24 9.71 16.41
C SER A 263 -1.85 10.10 17.74
N ASN A 264 -2.58 11.21 17.74
CA ASN A 264 -3.36 11.66 18.88
C ASN A 264 -4.83 11.85 18.46
N GLY A 265 -5.69 10.99 18.98
CA GLY A 265 -7.14 11.11 18.85
C GLY A 265 -7.67 12.22 19.76
N LEU A 266 -8.56 13.06 19.25
CA LEU A 266 -9.01 14.29 19.89
C LEU A 266 -10.52 14.20 20.18
N LYS A 267 -10.89 13.77 21.37
CA LYS A 267 -12.31 13.75 21.81
C LYS A 267 -12.93 15.13 21.81
N GLY A 268 -14.16 15.25 21.31
CA GLY A 268 -14.93 16.49 21.25
C GLY A 268 -14.62 17.40 20.07
N VAL A 269 -13.51 17.21 19.36
CA VAL A 269 -13.22 17.96 18.13
C VAL A 269 -14.03 17.36 16.99
N LEU A 270 -14.92 18.15 16.36
CA LEU A 270 -15.87 17.70 15.32
C LEU A 270 -16.72 16.49 15.78
N ASP A 271 -17.21 16.53 17.03
CA ASP A 271 -18.00 15.46 17.66
C ASP A 271 -17.25 14.12 17.78
N SER A 272 -15.94 14.15 17.89
CA SER A 272 -15.12 12.94 18.04
C SER A 272 -15.37 12.21 19.35
N ASP A 273 -15.45 10.90 19.29
CA ASP A 273 -15.89 10.06 20.41
C ASP A 273 -14.77 9.74 21.39
N PHE A 274 -13.49 9.59 20.94
CA PHE A 274 -12.44 9.02 21.75
C PHE A 274 -11.19 9.91 21.86
N ASN A 275 -10.53 9.81 23.02
CA ASN A 275 -9.21 10.38 23.26
C ASN A 275 -8.21 9.22 23.46
N TYR A 276 -7.21 9.13 22.58
CA TYR A 276 -6.18 8.11 22.63
C TYR A 276 -4.89 8.61 22.02
N GLN A 277 -3.82 7.88 22.30
CA GLN A 277 -2.54 8.05 21.64
C GLN A 277 -2.14 6.73 20.98
N LYS A 278 -1.57 6.79 19.79
CA LYS A 278 -1.09 5.62 19.08
C LYS A 278 0.35 5.85 18.65
N LEU A 279 1.23 4.93 19.00
CA LEU A 279 2.63 4.93 18.58
C LEU A 279 2.85 3.70 17.70
N GLN A 280 3.47 3.91 16.53
CA GLN A 280 3.80 2.83 15.60
C GLN A 280 5.21 3.02 15.06
N PHE A 281 5.92 1.91 14.91
CA PHE A 281 7.25 1.86 14.34
C PHE A 281 7.27 0.79 13.24
N TYR A 282 7.89 1.12 12.11
CA TYR A 282 8.10 0.20 10.99
C TYR A 282 9.55 0.28 10.53
N TYR A 283 10.14 -0.86 10.30
CA TYR A 283 11.49 -1.01 9.79
C TYR A 283 11.54 -2.07 8.70
N ARG A 284 12.09 -1.74 7.54
CA ARG A 284 12.37 -2.68 6.46
C ARG A 284 13.83 -2.55 6.04
N GLN A 285 14.53 -3.70 5.97
CA GLN A 285 15.93 -3.78 5.61
C GLN A 285 16.15 -4.86 4.54
N PRO A 286 16.50 -4.48 3.30
CA PRO A 286 17.06 -5.41 2.32
C PRO A 286 18.55 -5.64 2.64
N THR A 287 18.93 -6.90 2.83
CA THR A 287 20.31 -7.29 3.14
C THR A 287 20.82 -8.25 2.09
N LEU A 288 21.93 -7.91 1.42
CA LEU A 288 22.60 -8.81 0.48
C LEU A 288 23.40 -9.86 1.26
N ILE A 289 23.08 -11.14 1.04
CA ILE A 289 23.79 -12.26 1.67
C ILE A 289 24.76 -12.88 0.67
N GLY A 290 25.76 -12.11 0.31
CA GLY A 290 26.80 -12.55 -0.64
C GLY A 290 26.22 -13.15 -1.91
N GLY A 291 26.74 -14.30 -2.34
CA GLY A 291 26.26 -15.04 -3.51
C GLY A 291 24.93 -15.79 -3.29
N PHE A 292 24.32 -15.71 -2.09
CA PHE A 292 23.07 -16.41 -1.78
C PHE A 292 21.81 -15.55 -1.98
N GLY A 293 21.97 -14.33 -2.51
CA GLY A 293 20.83 -13.48 -2.84
C GLY A 293 20.52 -12.44 -1.75
N ARG A 294 19.25 -12.12 -1.55
CA ARG A 294 18.83 -11.00 -0.71
C ARG A 294 17.78 -11.43 0.31
N LEU A 295 18.02 -11.06 1.56
CA LEU A 295 17.05 -11.17 2.65
C LEU A 295 16.35 -9.82 2.84
N PHE A 296 15.03 -9.83 2.86
CA PHE A 296 14.20 -8.71 3.30
C PHE A 296 13.71 -8.99 4.70
N THR A 297 14.05 -8.10 5.62
CA THR A 297 13.56 -8.12 7.00
C THR A 297 12.58 -6.97 7.15
N THR A 298 11.35 -7.26 7.56
CA THR A 298 10.35 -6.23 7.88
C THR A 298 9.88 -6.45 9.32
N PHE A 299 10.01 -5.43 10.13
CA PHE A 299 9.55 -5.40 11.52
C PHE A 299 8.56 -4.25 11.69
N GLU A 300 7.44 -4.51 12.31
CA GLU A 300 6.45 -3.51 12.64
C GLU A 300 5.93 -3.73 14.07
N THR A 301 5.76 -2.66 14.81
CA THR A 301 5.15 -2.70 16.15
C THR A 301 4.28 -1.48 16.37
N GLY A 302 3.25 -1.64 17.17
CA GLY A 302 2.36 -0.55 17.50
C GLY A 302 1.69 -0.75 18.85
N LYS A 303 1.35 0.37 19.49
CA LYS A 303 0.59 0.39 20.74
C LYS A 303 -0.37 1.58 20.76
N ILE A 304 -1.58 1.30 21.23
CA ILE A 304 -2.61 2.30 21.48
C ILE A 304 -2.71 2.48 23.00
N PHE A 305 -2.62 3.72 23.45
CA PHE A 305 -2.81 4.14 24.82
C PHE A 305 -4.17 4.84 24.92
N GLY A 306 -5.00 4.41 25.83
CA GLY A 306 -6.37 4.90 25.98
C GLY A 306 -7.40 3.83 25.66
N GLU A 307 -8.65 4.20 25.73
CA GLU A 307 -9.81 3.31 25.55
C GLU A 307 -10.37 3.57 24.15
N VAL A 308 -10.40 2.51 23.31
CA VAL A 308 -10.86 2.62 21.91
C VAL A 308 -11.71 1.41 21.54
N PRO A 309 -12.75 1.61 20.70
CA PRO A 309 -13.57 0.52 20.19
C PRO A 309 -12.85 -0.25 19.07
N LEU A 310 -13.44 -1.38 18.68
CA LEU A 310 -12.92 -2.27 17.63
C LEU A 310 -12.51 -1.51 16.35
N GLY A 311 -13.31 -0.55 15.89
CA GLY A 311 -13.04 0.21 14.67
C GLY A 311 -11.79 1.11 14.73
N LEU A 312 -11.23 1.37 15.92
CA LEU A 312 -10.01 2.16 16.11
C LEU A 312 -8.81 1.33 16.55
N MET A 313 -9.00 0.03 16.85
CA MET A 313 -7.90 -0.88 17.22
C MET A 313 -7.01 -1.23 16.01
N GLY A 314 -5.88 -1.83 16.29
CA GLY A 314 -4.99 -2.43 15.29
C GLY A 314 -5.56 -3.78 14.82
N ILE A 315 -6.01 -3.86 13.59
CA ILE A 315 -6.47 -5.10 12.96
C ILE A 315 -5.27 -5.69 12.23
N ILE A 316 -4.94 -6.95 12.55
CA ILE A 316 -3.82 -7.63 11.89
C ILE A 316 -4.21 -7.90 10.42
N PRO A 317 -3.40 -7.43 9.44
CA PRO A 317 -3.82 -7.40 8.04
C PRO A 317 -3.86 -8.80 7.43
N GLY A 318 -5.06 -9.35 7.24
CA GLY A 318 -5.32 -10.57 6.50
C GLY A 318 -5.33 -10.35 4.98
N ASN A 319 -5.23 -11.44 4.22
CA ASN A 319 -5.27 -11.42 2.76
C ASN A 319 -6.34 -12.37 2.22
N GLN A 320 -7.47 -11.82 1.83
CA GLN A 320 -8.57 -12.54 1.19
C GLN A 320 -8.56 -12.34 -0.34
N SER A 321 -7.39 -12.32 -0.97
CA SER A 321 -7.25 -12.28 -2.43
C SER A 321 -6.35 -13.40 -2.93
N TRP A 322 -6.36 -13.67 -4.22
CA TRP A 322 -5.43 -14.61 -4.87
C TRP A 322 -4.04 -14.01 -5.13
N PHE A 323 -3.86 -12.72 -4.79
CA PHE A 323 -2.59 -12.02 -5.03
C PHE A 323 -1.78 -11.89 -3.75
N VAL A 324 -0.45 -11.80 -3.91
CA VAL A 324 0.45 -11.39 -2.83
C VAL A 324 0.22 -9.90 -2.57
N ILE A 325 -0.13 -9.56 -1.33
CA ILE A 325 -0.25 -8.17 -0.88
C ILE A 325 0.84 -7.94 0.17
N GLU A 326 1.65 -6.91 -0.03
CA GLU A 326 2.73 -6.57 0.91
C GLU A 326 2.18 -6.31 2.31
N ASN A 327 2.97 -6.66 3.31
CA ASN A 327 2.67 -6.46 4.74
C ASN A 327 1.38 -7.14 5.24
N THR A 328 0.86 -8.13 4.53
CA THR A 328 -0.31 -8.92 4.97
C THR A 328 0.08 -10.36 5.29
N TYR A 329 -0.78 -11.03 6.05
CA TYR A 329 -0.70 -12.48 6.30
C TYR A 329 -1.53 -13.23 5.27
N ASN A 330 -0.94 -14.23 4.62
CA ASN A 330 -1.56 -14.95 3.48
C ASN A 330 -2.75 -15.80 3.89
N LEU A 331 -2.83 -16.21 5.17
CA LEU A 331 -3.77 -17.21 5.68
C LEU A 331 -4.70 -16.68 6.77
N LEU A 332 -4.66 -15.36 7.04
CA LEU A 332 -5.63 -14.69 7.91
C LEU A 332 -6.79 -14.11 7.08
N ASP A 333 -7.97 -14.23 7.65
CA ASP A 333 -9.15 -13.50 7.21
C ASP A 333 -9.24 -12.13 7.92
N TYR A 334 -10.19 -11.30 7.47
CA TYR A 334 -10.40 -9.99 8.08
C TYR A 334 -10.93 -10.16 9.49
N TYR A 335 -10.37 -9.41 10.44
CA TYR A 335 -10.70 -9.47 11.87
C TYR A 335 -10.39 -10.80 12.59
N ASP A 336 -9.68 -11.75 11.97
CA ASP A 336 -9.19 -12.94 12.70
C ASP A 336 -8.42 -12.55 13.94
N PHE A 337 -7.55 -11.53 13.83
CA PHE A 337 -6.79 -10.99 14.93
C PHE A 337 -6.90 -9.48 15.03
N VAL A 338 -7.11 -9.01 16.26
CA VAL A 338 -7.17 -7.60 16.62
C VAL A 338 -6.25 -7.36 17.81
N ALA A 339 -5.60 -6.21 17.87
CA ALA A 339 -4.67 -5.88 18.94
C ALA A 339 -4.64 -4.37 19.21
N ASP A 340 -4.47 -3.97 20.45
CA ASP A 340 -4.10 -2.61 20.84
C ASP A 340 -2.60 -2.46 21.07
N GLU A 341 -1.90 -3.61 21.24
CA GLU A 341 -0.44 -3.71 21.25
C GLU A 341 0.00 -4.90 20.40
N TYR A 342 0.90 -4.69 19.45
CA TYR A 342 1.40 -5.76 18.58
C TYR A 342 2.85 -5.58 18.18
N ALA A 343 3.47 -6.70 17.81
CA ALA A 343 4.76 -6.75 17.13
C ALA A 343 4.73 -7.83 16.04
N SER A 344 5.17 -7.49 14.84
CA SER A 344 5.22 -8.39 13.70
C SER A 344 6.62 -8.44 13.08
N LEU A 345 7.00 -9.62 12.57
CA LEU A 345 8.27 -9.83 11.89
C LEU A 345 8.01 -10.64 10.62
N HIS A 346 8.43 -10.11 9.48
CA HIS A 346 8.44 -10.81 8.20
C HIS A 346 9.88 -10.95 7.71
N LEU A 347 10.26 -12.16 7.38
CA LEU A 347 11.56 -12.50 6.78
C LEU A 347 11.27 -13.14 5.42
N GLU A 348 11.80 -12.58 4.34
CA GLU A 348 11.64 -13.13 3.01
C GLU A 348 13.03 -13.17 2.31
N HIS A 349 13.46 -14.34 1.88
CA HIS A 349 14.75 -14.55 1.23
C HIS A 349 14.59 -14.91 -0.24
N HIS A 350 15.19 -14.09 -1.10
CA HIS A 350 15.27 -14.29 -2.54
C HIS A 350 16.64 -14.86 -2.91
N PHE A 351 16.70 -16.13 -3.30
CA PHE A 351 17.94 -16.79 -3.67
C PHE A 351 18.49 -16.41 -5.04
N ASN A 352 17.69 -15.70 -5.82
CA ASN A 352 18.07 -15.20 -7.14
C ASN A 352 18.45 -16.28 -8.16
N GLY A 353 17.83 -17.45 -8.11
CA GLY A 353 18.11 -18.58 -8.99
C GLY A 353 19.33 -19.40 -8.59
N ARG A 354 19.90 -19.16 -7.40
CA ARG A 354 21.12 -19.85 -6.93
C ARG A 354 20.96 -21.36 -6.82
N LEU A 355 19.78 -21.83 -6.41
CA LEU A 355 19.50 -23.25 -6.27
C LEU A 355 19.08 -23.85 -7.63
N PHE A 356 18.12 -23.25 -8.31
CA PHE A 356 17.60 -23.74 -9.58
C PHE A 356 18.60 -23.70 -10.73
N SER A 357 19.58 -22.79 -10.70
CA SER A 357 20.66 -22.75 -11.69
C SER A 357 21.58 -23.99 -11.66
N ARG A 358 21.57 -24.76 -10.56
CA ARG A 358 22.33 -26.01 -10.43
C ARG A 358 21.62 -27.19 -11.07
N ILE A 359 20.31 -27.07 -11.35
CA ILE A 359 19.51 -28.11 -11.97
C ILE A 359 19.42 -27.80 -13.47
N PRO A 360 19.98 -28.67 -14.37
CA PRO A 360 20.16 -28.36 -15.79
C PRO A 360 18.89 -27.92 -16.51
N TYR A 361 17.74 -28.54 -16.21
CA TYR A 361 16.45 -28.20 -16.80
C TYR A 361 15.92 -26.86 -16.31
N LEU A 362 15.98 -26.59 -14.99
CA LEU A 362 15.46 -25.36 -14.38
C LEU A 362 16.32 -24.13 -14.70
N ARG A 363 17.63 -24.34 -14.89
CA ARG A 363 18.57 -23.26 -15.28
C ARG A 363 18.15 -22.54 -16.55
N LYS A 364 17.61 -23.27 -17.54
CA LYS A 364 17.14 -22.69 -18.81
C LYS A 364 15.90 -21.82 -18.64
N LEU A 365 15.10 -22.07 -17.61
CA LEU A 365 13.87 -21.34 -17.31
C LEU A 365 14.12 -20.04 -16.54
N ASN A 366 15.34 -19.86 -16.01
CA ASN A 366 15.76 -18.70 -15.22
C ASN A 366 14.81 -18.39 -14.04
N LEU A 367 14.25 -19.42 -13.41
CA LEU A 367 13.37 -19.28 -12.27
C LEU A 367 14.11 -18.78 -11.03
N ARG A 368 13.37 -18.10 -10.13
CA ARG A 368 13.89 -17.52 -8.88
C ARG A 368 13.19 -18.16 -7.69
N GLU A 369 13.98 -18.68 -6.75
CA GLU A 369 13.46 -19.28 -5.54
C GLU A 369 13.27 -18.20 -4.46
N ILE A 370 12.18 -18.30 -3.74
CA ILE A 370 11.83 -17.40 -2.65
C ILE A 370 11.33 -18.26 -1.50
N ILE A 371 11.76 -17.96 -0.29
CA ILE A 371 11.20 -18.52 0.94
C ILE A 371 10.93 -17.39 1.93
N GLY A 372 9.96 -17.57 2.79
CA GLY A 372 9.71 -16.60 3.84
C GLY A 372 8.95 -17.17 5.02
N ILE A 373 9.04 -16.43 6.11
CA ILE A 373 8.30 -16.66 7.34
C ILE A 373 7.76 -15.33 7.84
N LYS A 374 6.55 -15.34 8.35
CA LYS A 374 5.89 -14.18 8.93
C LYS A 374 5.34 -14.57 10.29
N GLY A 375 5.48 -13.69 11.25
CA GLY A 375 4.93 -13.90 12.59
C GLY A 375 4.40 -12.61 13.19
N VAL A 376 3.36 -12.73 14.05
CA VAL A 376 2.83 -11.63 14.83
C VAL A 376 2.44 -12.10 16.21
N TYR A 377 2.74 -11.25 17.17
CA TYR A 377 2.28 -11.29 18.55
C TYR A 377 1.42 -10.06 18.80
N GLY A 378 0.37 -10.19 19.60
CA GLY A 378 -0.45 -9.05 19.98
C GLY A 378 -1.32 -9.31 21.20
N ARG A 379 -1.80 -8.23 21.79
CA ARG A 379 -2.73 -8.25 22.93
C ARG A 379 -3.83 -7.23 22.76
N VAL A 380 -4.96 -7.47 23.43
CA VAL A 380 -6.03 -6.49 23.62
C VAL A 380 -6.28 -6.32 25.10
N SER A 381 -6.25 -5.08 25.57
CA SER A 381 -6.57 -4.75 26.97
C SER A 381 -8.03 -5.07 27.29
N GLU A 382 -8.31 -5.48 28.51
CA GLU A 382 -9.68 -5.77 28.97
C GLU A 382 -10.62 -4.57 28.81
N LYS A 383 -10.13 -3.35 29.01
CA LYS A 383 -10.90 -2.12 28.80
C LYS A 383 -11.41 -1.98 27.37
N ASN A 384 -10.56 -2.27 26.37
CA ASN A 384 -10.93 -2.21 24.97
C ASN A 384 -11.89 -3.35 24.58
N LYS A 385 -11.74 -4.54 25.19
CA LYS A 385 -12.73 -5.63 25.03
C LYS A 385 -14.09 -5.24 25.59
N MET A 386 -14.13 -4.56 26.74
CA MET A 386 -15.40 -4.10 27.36
C MET A 386 -16.16 -3.07 26.51
N LEU A 387 -15.48 -2.31 25.66
CA LEU A 387 -16.15 -1.37 24.75
C LEU A 387 -16.82 -2.05 23.56
N ASN A 388 -16.58 -3.34 23.32
CA ASN A 388 -17.18 -4.05 22.20
C ASN A 388 -18.66 -4.40 22.48
N ALA A 389 -19.56 -3.87 21.65
CA ALA A 389 -20.99 -4.21 21.65
C ALA A 389 -21.41 -4.90 20.34
N SER A 390 -20.45 -5.22 19.45
CA SER A 390 -20.72 -5.74 18.11
C SER A 390 -21.18 -7.19 18.07
N GLY A 391 -21.05 -7.93 19.18
CA GLY A 391 -21.28 -9.37 19.21
C GLY A 391 -20.21 -10.19 18.49
N LEU A 392 -19.20 -9.56 17.86
CA LEU A 392 -18.08 -10.25 17.24
C LEU A 392 -17.15 -10.82 18.32
N THR A 393 -16.82 -12.09 18.18
CA THR A 393 -15.73 -12.71 18.92
C THR A 393 -14.44 -12.50 18.11
N TYR A 394 -13.57 -11.63 18.58
CA TYR A 394 -12.23 -11.47 18.05
C TYR A 394 -11.20 -11.85 19.11
N ILE A 395 -10.06 -12.29 18.68
CA ILE A 395 -8.94 -12.67 19.54
C ILE A 395 -7.70 -11.86 19.20
N ALA A 396 -6.81 -11.74 20.19
CA ALA A 396 -5.46 -11.26 19.94
C ALA A 396 -4.53 -12.46 19.77
N PRO A 397 -3.47 -12.38 18.96
CA PRO A 397 -2.47 -13.44 18.84
C PRO A 397 -1.51 -13.39 20.05
N GLU A 398 -2.02 -13.71 21.25
CA GLU A 398 -1.27 -13.72 22.51
C GLU A 398 -0.19 -14.81 22.53
N ASP A 399 -0.46 -15.94 21.89
CA ASP A 399 0.56 -16.84 21.37
C ASP A 399 0.98 -16.38 19.98
N ILE A 400 2.23 -16.55 19.60
CA ILE A 400 2.71 -16.07 18.30
C ILE A 400 1.97 -16.78 17.16
N TYR A 401 1.20 -16.00 16.36
CA TYR A 401 0.76 -16.47 15.06
C TYR A 401 1.93 -16.46 14.10
N TRP A 402 2.12 -17.52 13.32
CA TRP A 402 3.11 -17.56 12.27
C TRP A 402 2.66 -18.41 11.07
N GLU A 403 3.16 -18.03 9.93
CA GLU A 403 3.00 -18.72 8.66
C GLU A 403 4.32 -18.69 7.89
N TYR A 404 4.52 -19.64 6.99
CA TYR A 404 5.68 -19.68 6.11
C TYR A 404 5.24 -19.90 4.67
N HIS A 405 6.10 -19.51 3.73
CA HIS A 405 5.83 -19.69 2.32
C HIS A 405 7.08 -20.07 1.54
N ALA A 406 6.87 -20.78 0.43
CA ALA A 406 7.86 -21.03 -0.59
C ALA A 406 7.32 -20.60 -1.95
N GLY A 407 8.11 -19.86 -2.70
CA GLY A 407 7.68 -19.26 -3.95
C GLY A 407 8.65 -19.49 -5.10
N VAL A 408 8.10 -19.43 -6.29
CA VAL A 408 8.86 -19.45 -7.55
C VAL A 408 8.52 -18.20 -8.34
N GLY A 409 9.50 -17.34 -8.54
CA GLY A 409 9.42 -16.13 -9.33
C GLY A 409 10.03 -16.27 -10.71
N ASN A 410 9.89 -15.20 -11.49
CA ASN A 410 10.38 -15.11 -12.88
C ASN A 410 9.75 -16.14 -13.85
N ILE A 411 8.58 -16.69 -13.52
CA ILE A 411 7.80 -17.52 -14.42
C ILE A 411 7.34 -16.63 -15.58
N PHE A 412 7.68 -17.01 -16.80
CA PHE A 412 7.47 -16.17 -18.01
C PHE A 412 8.01 -14.74 -17.88
N LYS A 413 9.01 -14.52 -17.01
CA LYS A 413 9.66 -13.21 -16.70
C LYS A 413 8.81 -12.22 -15.89
N VAL A 414 7.58 -12.51 -15.58
CA VAL A 414 6.65 -11.55 -14.94
C VAL A 414 5.81 -12.13 -13.80
N LEU A 415 5.72 -13.45 -13.67
CA LEU A 415 4.83 -14.09 -12.69
C LEU A 415 5.64 -14.70 -11.54
N ARG A 416 5.13 -14.55 -10.34
CA ARG A 416 5.53 -15.26 -9.12
C ARG A 416 4.34 -16.01 -8.56
N ILE A 417 4.57 -17.23 -8.08
CA ILE A 417 3.59 -18.06 -7.38
C ILE A 417 4.18 -18.46 -6.04
N ASP A 418 3.46 -18.18 -4.97
CA ASP A 418 3.80 -18.54 -3.59
C ASP A 418 2.81 -19.57 -3.05
N PHE A 419 3.34 -20.57 -2.37
CA PHE A 419 2.62 -21.56 -1.61
C PHE A 419 2.84 -21.23 -0.13
N ALA A 420 1.76 -20.97 0.61
CA ALA A 420 1.82 -20.56 2.01
C ALA A 420 1.16 -21.61 2.93
N TRP A 421 1.75 -21.83 4.09
CA TRP A 421 1.27 -22.76 5.12
C TRP A 421 1.19 -22.07 6.47
N ARG A 422 0.09 -22.35 7.19
CA ARG A 422 -0.15 -21.85 8.55
C ARG A 422 0.60 -22.73 9.55
N GLY A 423 1.34 -22.10 10.46
CA GLY A 423 2.19 -22.80 11.44
C GLY A 423 1.61 -22.86 12.85
N SER A 424 0.64 -21.98 13.17
CA SER A 424 0.00 -21.91 14.48
C SER A 424 -1.48 -21.59 14.38
N TYR A 425 -2.23 -21.66 15.48
CA TYR A 425 -3.69 -21.44 15.53
C TYR A 425 -4.44 -22.31 14.52
N LEU A 426 -4.05 -23.58 14.39
CA LEU A 426 -4.61 -24.51 13.41
C LEU A 426 -6.02 -24.99 13.77
N GLU A 427 -6.41 -24.83 15.02
CA GLU A 427 -7.70 -25.26 15.59
C GLU A 427 -8.76 -24.15 15.61
N MET A 428 -8.42 -22.96 15.10
CA MET A 428 -9.42 -21.90 14.96
C MET A 428 -10.51 -22.32 13.98
N PRO A 429 -11.78 -22.00 14.26
CA PRO A 429 -12.86 -22.20 13.30
C PRO A 429 -12.49 -21.52 11.95
N ASP A 430 -12.74 -22.22 10.85
CA ASP A 430 -12.51 -21.76 9.47
C ASP A 430 -11.05 -21.36 9.15
N ALA A 431 -10.08 -21.78 9.98
CA ALA A 431 -8.66 -21.49 9.77
C ALA A 431 -8.16 -22.03 8.42
N ARG A 432 -7.77 -21.14 7.54
CA ARG A 432 -7.08 -21.54 6.30
C ARG A 432 -5.70 -22.07 6.62
N LYS A 433 -5.45 -23.35 6.33
CA LYS A 433 -4.18 -24.04 6.59
C LYS A 433 -3.17 -23.91 5.46
N PHE A 434 -3.67 -23.66 4.23
CA PHE A 434 -2.87 -23.53 3.00
C PHE A 434 -3.48 -22.52 2.04
N ALA A 435 -2.64 -21.80 1.32
CA ALA A 435 -3.07 -20.93 0.22
C ALA A 435 -2.01 -20.85 -0.88
N VAL A 436 -2.48 -20.57 -2.09
CA VAL A 436 -1.64 -20.20 -3.23
C VAL A 436 -1.88 -18.73 -3.54
N ARG A 437 -0.78 -17.98 -3.74
CA ARG A 437 -0.83 -16.56 -4.08
C ARG A 437 0.00 -16.29 -5.32
N ALA A 438 -0.44 -15.37 -6.14
CA ALA A 438 0.29 -14.94 -7.32
C ALA A 438 0.69 -13.47 -7.20
N SER A 439 1.76 -13.08 -7.84
CA SER A 439 2.07 -11.66 -8.06
C SER A 439 2.69 -11.46 -9.43
N PHE A 440 2.46 -10.28 -9.98
CA PHE A 440 3.04 -9.85 -11.25
C PHE A 440 4.09 -8.80 -10.99
N GLY A 441 5.26 -8.95 -11.59
CA GLY A 441 6.37 -8.02 -11.47
C GLY A 441 7.59 -8.52 -12.25
N PHE A 442 8.57 -7.63 -12.41
CA PHE A 442 9.84 -8.00 -13.00
C PHE A 442 10.79 -8.45 -11.87
N TYR A 443 11.25 -9.69 -11.94
CA TYR A 443 12.17 -10.30 -10.96
C TYR A 443 13.55 -10.38 -11.59
N PHE A 444 14.37 -9.33 -11.39
CA PHE A 444 15.74 -9.21 -11.92
C PHE A 444 16.78 -9.76 -10.94
#